data_88eaffe324f003409682ed9ec35140a4
#
_entry.id   88eaffe324f003409682ed9ec35140a4
#
_cell.length_a   1.000
_cell.length_b   1.000
_cell.length_c   1.000
_cell.angle_alpha   90.00
_cell.angle_beta   90.00
_cell.angle_gamma   90.00
#
_symmetry.space_group_name_H-M   'P 1'
#
loop_
_entity.id
_entity.type
_entity.pdbx_description
1 polymer ?
#
loop_
_entity_poly.entity_id
_entity_poly.type
_entity_poly.pdbx_seq_one_letter_code
_entity_poly.pdbx_strand_id
1 'polypeptide(L)'
;MKAAILQMQVVLGEPEQNIATLHRLAAQAMEKRPDVLLLPELWLQGFYPQPITDYADAEGEQVQSLLSRLALNYQVNIVGGTVARSHQGQVFNTCYVFQRDGQRAASYDKTHLFTPSDEHRVFTPGNKLVTFNLAGIKCGVAVCYDLRFPELCRSLALSGIQVLFIPAAWPLKRLRHWQILLQARAIENQIFIAACNAAGLDGSQQRLAGHSAIIDPWGEILTEAASEETILYSSLDLTAQAGIKKALNVFHDRRPQLYNFNI
;
A
#
# COMPACT_ATOMS: atom_id res chain seq x y z
N MET A 1 9.44 -6.22 -13.20
CA MET A 1 8.31 -5.30 -13.04
C MET A 1 8.86 -3.94 -12.69
N LYS A 2 8.50 -2.89 -13.42
CA LYS A 2 8.88 -1.51 -13.09
C LYS A 2 7.76 -0.84 -12.31
N ALA A 3 8.03 -0.44 -11.07
CA ALA A 3 7.06 0.24 -10.21
C ALA A 3 7.31 1.75 -10.18
N ALA A 4 6.21 2.52 -10.13
CA ALA A 4 6.23 3.94 -9.78
C ALA A 4 5.39 4.16 -8.52
N ILE A 5 5.98 4.79 -7.52
CA ILE A 5 5.32 5.13 -6.26
C ILE A 5 5.00 6.62 -6.28
N LEU A 6 3.73 6.95 -6.15
CA LEU A 6 3.24 8.32 -6.14
C LEU A 6 3.15 8.82 -4.69
N GLN A 7 4.26 9.33 -4.14
CA GLN A 7 4.24 9.99 -2.83
C GLN A 7 3.52 11.32 -2.94
N MET A 8 2.23 11.31 -2.69
CA MET A 8 1.35 12.48 -2.82
C MET A 8 1.45 13.37 -1.58
N GLN A 9 1.46 14.67 -1.80
CA GLN A 9 1.08 15.63 -0.75
C GLN A 9 -0.45 15.66 -0.68
N VAL A 10 -0.99 15.00 0.34
CA VAL A 10 -2.43 14.87 0.52
C VAL A 10 -2.94 16.07 1.32
N VAL A 11 -3.98 16.75 0.79
CA VAL A 11 -4.64 17.88 1.45
C VAL A 11 -5.89 17.36 2.15
N LEU A 12 -5.97 17.60 3.45
CA LEU A 12 -7.03 17.09 4.31
C LEU A 12 -8.39 17.69 3.94
N GLY A 13 -9.38 16.85 3.68
CA GLY A 13 -10.74 17.27 3.36
C GLY A 13 -10.95 17.88 1.99
N GLU A 14 -9.94 17.80 1.08
CA GLU A 14 -9.97 18.41 -0.25
C GLU A 14 -9.89 17.34 -1.36
N PRO A 15 -10.93 16.50 -1.54
CA PRO A 15 -10.89 15.39 -2.48
C PRO A 15 -10.63 15.82 -3.93
N GLU A 16 -11.20 16.94 -4.38
CA GLU A 16 -11.02 17.46 -5.73
C GLU A 16 -9.56 17.84 -6.01
N GLN A 17 -8.91 18.50 -5.03
CA GLN A 17 -7.50 18.86 -5.12
C GLN A 17 -6.61 17.61 -5.13
N ASN A 18 -6.95 16.61 -4.32
CA ASN A 18 -6.22 15.35 -4.27
C ASN A 18 -6.38 14.54 -5.56
N ILE A 19 -7.56 14.56 -6.19
CA ILE A 19 -7.79 13.96 -7.51
C ILE A 19 -6.95 14.68 -8.59
N ALA A 20 -6.90 16.01 -8.56
CA ALA A 20 -6.06 16.77 -9.50
C ALA A 20 -4.58 16.44 -9.33
N THR A 21 -4.12 16.29 -8.08
CA THR A 21 -2.75 15.85 -7.75
C THR A 21 -2.48 14.44 -8.28
N LEU A 22 -3.40 13.49 -8.10
CA LEU A 22 -3.29 12.14 -8.66
C LEU A 22 -3.13 12.19 -10.18
N HIS A 23 -3.99 12.92 -10.90
CA HIS A 23 -3.91 13.01 -12.36
C HIS A 23 -2.58 13.58 -12.83
N ARG A 24 -2.07 14.63 -12.18
CA ARG A 24 -0.78 15.24 -12.49
C ARG A 24 0.37 14.28 -12.28
N LEU A 25 0.45 13.63 -11.10
CA LEU A 25 1.51 12.68 -10.79
C LEU A 25 1.44 11.43 -11.66
N ALA A 26 0.24 10.91 -11.95
CA ALA A 26 0.08 9.78 -12.85
C ALA A 26 0.58 10.12 -14.27
N ALA A 27 0.22 11.26 -14.82
CA ALA A 27 0.69 11.70 -16.13
C ALA A 27 2.22 11.78 -16.18
N GLN A 28 2.85 12.39 -15.15
CA GLN A 28 4.31 12.47 -15.03
C GLN A 28 4.95 11.08 -14.86
N ALA A 29 4.31 10.19 -14.08
CA ALA A 29 4.83 8.84 -13.89
C ALA A 29 4.89 8.06 -15.20
N MET A 30 3.92 8.24 -16.07
CA MET A 30 3.82 7.54 -17.35
C MET A 30 4.88 7.94 -18.37
N GLU A 31 5.59 9.05 -18.19
CA GLU A 31 6.77 9.39 -19.02
C GLU A 31 7.85 8.30 -18.95
N LYS A 32 7.95 7.59 -17.81
CA LYS A 32 8.89 6.47 -17.62
C LYS A 32 8.26 5.10 -17.84
N ARG A 33 7.00 5.02 -18.27
CA ARG A 33 6.27 3.79 -18.60
C ARG A 33 6.42 2.69 -17.53
N PRO A 34 5.95 2.91 -16.30
CA PRO A 34 5.94 1.86 -15.27
C PRO A 34 4.90 0.78 -15.60
N ASP A 35 5.08 -0.42 -15.04
CA ASP A 35 4.10 -1.51 -15.11
C ASP A 35 2.99 -1.36 -14.07
N VAL A 36 3.29 -0.66 -12.95
CA VAL A 36 2.36 -0.46 -11.83
C VAL A 36 2.57 0.91 -11.18
N LEU A 37 1.46 1.58 -10.84
CA LEU A 37 1.41 2.75 -9.97
C LEU A 37 0.96 2.33 -8.58
N LEU A 38 1.55 2.90 -7.54
CA LEU A 38 1.15 2.73 -6.14
C LEU A 38 0.83 4.08 -5.51
N LEU A 39 -0.36 4.20 -4.90
CA LEU A 39 -0.85 5.38 -4.21
C LEU A 39 -0.77 5.21 -2.68
N PRO A 40 -0.82 6.31 -1.89
CA PRO A 40 -0.78 6.24 -0.43
C PRO A 40 -2.14 5.90 0.21
N GLU A 41 -2.15 5.77 1.55
CA GLU A 41 -3.37 5.52 2.32
C GLU A 41 -4.23 6.79 2.42
N LEU A 42 -5.56 6.61 2.34
CA LEU A 42 -6.62 7.63 2.46
C LEU A 42 -6.33 8.89 1.62
N TRP A 43 -5.76 8.69 0.42
CA TRP A 43 -5.27 9.78 -0.42
C TRP A 43 -6.38 10.72 -0.91
N LEU A 44 -7.64 10.25 -0.99
CA LEU A 44 -8.74 11.05 -1.52
C LEU A 44 -9.14 12.18 -0.56
N GLN A 45 -9.29 11.85 0.72
CA GLN A 45 -9.77 12.80 1.74
C GLN A 45 -8.71 13.17 2.79
N GLY A 46 -7.57 12.48 2.78
CA GLY A 46 -6.55 12.58 3.84
C GLY A 46 -6.88 11.73 5.06
N PHE A 47 -5.89 11.62 5.95
CA PHE A 47 -6.01 10.80 7.15
C PHE A 47 -6.77 11.55 8.23
N TYR A 48 -8.05 11.23 8.36
CA TYR A 48 -9.01 11.72 9.34
C TYR A 48 -9.54 13.16 9.21
N PRO A 49 -10.17 13.58 8.12
CA PRO A 49 -11.16 14.63 8.23
C PRO A 49 -12.34 14.11 9.08
N GLN A 50 -12.90 14.96 9.92
CA GLN A 50 -14.05 14.61 10.77
C GLN A 50 -15.30 15.37 10.33
N PRO A 51 -16.45 14.72 10.27
CA PRO A 51 -16.68 13.26 10.40
C PRO A 51 -16.29 12.52 9.10
N ILE A 52 -15.64 11.37 9.26
CA ILE A 52 -15.14 10.58 8.09
C ILE A 52 -16.30 10.08 7.20
N THR A 53 -17.49 9.91 7.77
CA THR A 53 -18.68 9.46 7.05
C THR A 53 -19.07 10.39 5.91
N ASP A 54 -18.80 11.69 6.03
CA ASP A 54 -19.15 12.69 5.02
C ASP A 54 -18.22 12.59 3.78
N TYR A 55 -17.08 11.94 3.95
CA TYR A 55 -16.07 11.73 2.92
C TYR A 55 -16.04 10.30 2.38
N ALA A 56 -16.86 9.41 2.96
CA ALA A 56 -16.85 8.01 2.57
C ALA A 56 -17.57 7.80 1.23
N ASP A 57 -16.85 7.22 0.27
CA ASP A 57 -17.40 6.86 -1.04
C ASP A 57 -18.36 5.68 -0.91
N ALA A 58 -19.62 5.90 -1.31
CA ALA A 58 -20.67 4.87 -1.28
C ALA A 58 -20.26 3.70 -2.19
N GLU A 59 -20.16 2.50 -1.61
CA GLU A 59 -19.67 1.27 -2.28
C GLU A 59 -18.30 1.43 -2.96
N GLY A 60 -17.65 2.58 -2.80
CA GLY A 60 -16.39 2.93 -3.48
C GLY A 60 -16.55 3.19 -4.97
N GLU A 61 -17.76 3.52 -5.43
CA GLU A 61 -18.09 3.60 -6.86
C GLU A 61 -17.32 4.69 -7.59
N GLN A 62 -17.20 5.87 -6.99
CA GLN A 62 -16.50 7.01 -7.59
C GLN A 62 -15.02 6.69 -7.79
N VAL A 63 -14.35 6.19 -6.73
CA VAL A 63 -12.93 5.87 -6.79
C VAL A 63 -12.66 4.68 -7.69
N GLN A 64 -13.49 3.65 -7.66
CA GLN A 64 -13.35 2.52 -8.57
C GLN A 64 -13.47 2.96 -10.03
N SER A 65 -14.45 3.80 -10.35
CA SER A 65 -14.61 4.36 -11.70
C SER A 65 -13.40 5.21 -12.11
N LEU A 66 -12.88 6.05 -11.21
CA LEU A 66 -11.71 6.88 -11.45
C LEU A 66 -10.46 6.02 -11.74
N LEU A 67 -10.14 5.08 -10.85
CA LEU A 67 -8.94 4.24 -10.97
C LEU A 67 -9.02 3.28 -12.16
N SER A 68 -10.19 2.73 -12.45
CA SER A 68 -10.43 1.89 -13.64
C SER A 68 -10.15 2.66 -14.93
N ARG A 69 -10.70 3.87 -15.07
CA ARG A 69 -10.43 4.74 -16.23
C ARG A 69 -8.96 5.13 -16.33
N LEU A 70 -8.31 5.44 -15.21
CA LEU A 70 -6.89 5.79 -15.18
C LEU A 70 -6.03 4.60 -15.66
N ALA A 71 -6.31 3.39 -15.13
CA ALA A 71 -5.62 2.17 -15.53
C ALA A 71 -5.77 1.88 -17.02
N LEU A 72 -7.00 1.98 -17.54
CA LEU A 72 -7.31 1.76 -18.96
C LEU A 72 -6.64 2.80 -19.87
N ASN A 73 -6.74 4.08 -19.53
CA ASN A 73 -6.23 5.18 -20.36
C ASN A 73 -4.70 5.14 -20.47
N TYR A 74 -4.01 4.79 -19.38
CA TYR A 74 -2.56 4.72 -19.37
C TYR A 74 -2.02 3.31 -19.64
N GLN A 75 -2.87 2.30 -19.76
CA GLN A 75 -2.47 0.88 -19.92
C GLN A 75 -1.51 0.43 -18.82
N VAL A 76 -1.76 0.84 -17.56
CA VAL A 76 -0.94 0.60 -16.40
C VAL A 76 -1.73 -0.09 -15.29
N ASN A 77 -1.11 -1.00 -14.54
CA ASN A 77 -1.74 -1.55 -13.33
C ASN A 77 -1.73 -0.51 -12.21
N ILE A 78 -2.73 -0.52 -11.34
CA ILE A 78 -2.83 0.43 -10.23
C ILE A 78 -3.11 -0.31 -8.92
N VAL A 79 -2.23 -0.14 -7.94
CA VAL A 79 -2.55 -0.38 -6.53
C VAL A 79 -2.98 0.97 -5.97
N GLY A 80 -4.29 1.15 -5.82
CA GLY A 80 -4.95 2.45 -5.72
C GLY A 80 -4.86 3.13 -4.36
N GLY A 81 -3.85 2.80 -3.54
CA GLY A 81 -3.82 3.32 -2.18
C GLY A 81 -5.04 2.88 -1.39
N THR A 82 -5.53 3.73 -0.50
CA THR A 82 -6.82 3.47 0.13
C THR A 82 -7.72 4.70 0.15
N VAL A 83 -9.01 4.44 0.34
CA VAL A 83 -10.06 5.45 0.54
C VAL A 83 -11.04 4.98 1.61
N ALA A 84 -11.79 5.91 2.21
CA ALA A 84 -12.92 5.57 3.05
C ALA A 84 -14.09 5.09 2.14
N ARG A 85 -14.53 3.86 2.34
CA ARG A 85 -15.67 3.27 1.65
C ARG A 85 -16.81 3.04 2.61
N SER A 86 -18.01 3.54 2.34
CA SER A 86 -19.21 3.17 3.08
C SER A 86 -19.91 1.98 2.44
N HIS A 87 -20.30 1.02 3.27
CA HIS A 87 -21.05 -0.17 2.86
C HIS A 87 -21.95 -0.64 4.00
N GLN A 88 -23.24 -0.76 3.76
CA GLN A 88 -24.23 -1.24 4.75
C GLN A 88 -24.13 -0.54 6.11
N GLY A 89 -23.97 0.78 6.11
CA GLY A 89 -23.86 1.59 7.33
C GLY A 89 -22.51 1.51 8.06
N GLN A 90 -21.55 0.78 7.53
CA GLN A 90 -20.18 0.68 8.03
C GLN A 90 -19.21 1.43 7.12
N VAL A 91 -18.09 1.91 7.67
CA VAL A 91 -17.02 2.55 6.90
C VAL A 91 -15.75 1.70 6.97
N PHE A 92 -15.12 1.47 5.82
CA PHE A 92 -13.92 0.68 5.68
C PHE A 92 -12.78 1.52 5.08
N ASN A 93 -11.56 1.25 5.50
CA ASN A 93 -10.35 1.78 4.88
C ASN A 93 -9.93 0.79 3.77
N THR A 94 -10.34 1.08 2.51
CA THR A 94 -10.34 0.10 1.42
C THR A 94 -9.31 0.44 0.35
N CYS A 95 -8.46 -0.54 0.01
CA CYS A 95 -7.58 -0.52 -1.16
C CYS A 95 -8.23 -1.25 -2.33
N TYR A 96 -8.26 -0.60 -3.49
CA TYR A 96 -8.65 -1.23 -4.75
C TYR A 96 -7.44 -1.44 -5.66
N VAL A 97 -7.41 -2.57 -6.36
CA VAL A 97 -6.36 -2.91 -7.31
C VAL A 97 -6.96 -3.09 -8.70
N PHE A 98 -6.40 -2.42 -9.70
CA PHE A 98 -6.84 -2.50 -11.08
C PHE A 98 -5.73 -3.01 -12.00
N GLN A 99 -6.12 -3.84 -12.96
CA GLN A 99 -5.26 -4.24 -14.06
C GLN A 99 -5.23 -3.15 -15.15
N ARG A 100 -4.25 -3.22 -16.04
CA ARG A 100 -4.06 -2.27 -17.14
C ARG A 100 -5.24 -2.16 -18.11
N ASP A 101 -6.11 -3.16 -18.14
CA ASP A 101 -7.35 -3.18 -18.93
C ASP A 101 -8.54 -2.51 -18.22
N GLY A 102 -8.30 -1.94 -17.03
CA GLY A 102 -9.32 -1.30 -16.21
C GLY A 102 -10.15 -2.27 -15.36
N GLN A 103 -9.91 -3.60 -15.43
CA GLN A 103 -10.62 -4.56 -14.60
C GLN A 103 -10.08 -4.55 -13.16
N ARG A 104 -10.99 -4.64 -12.19
CA ARG A 104 -10.60 -4.75 -10.77
C ARG A 104 -10.04 -6.14 -10.49
N ALA A 105 -8.76 -6.20 -10.13
CA ALA A 105 -8.07 -7.42 -9.73
C ALA A 105 -8.38 -7.83 -8.29
N ALA A 106 -8.51 -6.86 -7.38
CA ALA A 106 -8.75 -7.11 -5.96
C ALA A 106 -9.33 -5.89 -5.23
N SER A 107 -9.85 -6.14 -4.03
CA SER A 107 -10.10 -5.12 -3.01
C SER A 107 -9.70 -5.67 -1.64
N TYR A 108 -9.14 -4.81 -0.79
CA TYR A 108 -8.67 -5.14 0.54
C TYR A 108 -9.14 -4.10 1.53
N ASP A 109 -9.84 -4.49 2.58
CA ASP A 109 -10.18 -3.65 3.71
C ASP A 109 -9.11 -3.82 4.79
N LYS A 110 -8.54 -2.73 5.27
CA LYS A 110 -7.47 -2.71 6.29
C LYS A 110 -7.85 -3.55 7.49
N THR A 111 -7.00 -4.51 7.84
CA THR A 111 -7.28 -5.50 8.88
C THR A 111 -6.97 -4.95 10.27
N HIS A 112 -5.84 -4.25 10.44
CA HIS A 112 -5.43 -3.71 11.73
C HIS A 112 -5.62 -2.19 11.74
N LEU A 113 -6.62 -1.75 12.50
CA LEU A 113 -6.93 -0.33 12.65
C LEU A 113 -6.03 0.31 13.72
N PHE A 114 -5.55 1.54 13.44
CA PHE A 114 -4.60 2.25 14.27
C PHE A 114 -5.26 2.83 15.52
N THR A 115 -5.32 2.03 16.59
CA THR A 115 -5.95 2.41 17.86
C THR A 115 -5.41 3.69 18.50
N PRO A 116 -4.11 4.06 18.37
CA PRO A 116 -3.62 5.32 18.95
C PRO A 116 -4.19 6.61 18.32
N SER A 117 -4.90 6.51 17.19
CA SER A 117 -5.64 7.63 16.59
C SER A 117 -7.14 7.38 16.55
N ASP A 118 -7.64 6.42 17.34
CA ASP A 118 -9.05 6.05 17.41
C ASP A 118 -9.65 5.56 16.07
N GLU A 119 -8.82 5.06 15.13
CA GLU A 119 -9.28 4.55 13.83
C GLU A 119 -10.36 3.46 13.99
N HIS A 120 -10.25 2.63 15.01
CA HIS A 120 -11.20 1.57 15.36
C HIS A 120 -12.60 2.06 15.77
N ARG A 121 -12.75 3.36 16.08
CA ARG A 121 -14.06 3.95 16.44
C ARG A 121 -14.85 4.42 15.22
N VAL A 122 -14.16 4.59 14.08
CA VAL A 122 -14.77 5.15 12.86
C VAL A 122 -14.73 4.18 11.68
N PHE A 123 -13.76 3.27 11.65
CA PHE A 123 -13.66 2.24 10.62
C PHE A 123 -13.97 0.85 11.17
N THR A 124 -14.53 0.01 10.30
CA THR A 124 -14.69 -1.42 10.53
C THR A 124 -13.46 -2.17 10.00
N PRO A 125 -12.86 -3.08 10.78
CA PRO A 125 -11.70 -3.85 10.30
C PRO A 125 -12.09 -4.85 9.22
N GLY A 126 -11.20 -5.03 8.24
CA GLY A 126 -11.26 -6.14 7.30
C GLY A 126 -10.99 -7.48 7.99
N ASN A 127 -11.39 -8.57 7.34
CA ASN A 127 -11.29 -9.93 7.87
C ASN A 127 -10.65 -10.93 6.90
N LYS A 128 -9.96 -10.44 5.85
CA LYS A 128 -9.39 -11.29 4.79
C LYS A 128 -7.98 -10.86 4.44
N LEU A 129 -7.11 -11.85 4.25
CA LEU A 129 -5.85 -11.66 3.54
C LEU A 129 -6.14 -11.65 2.03
N VAL A 130 -5.54 -10.70 1.31
CA VAL A 130 -5.80 -10.53 -0.11
C VAL A 130 -4.53 -10.67 -0.91
N THR A 131 -4.55 -11.59 -1.88
CA THR A 131 -3.51 -11.72 -2.91
C THR A 131 -4.14 -11.58 -4.30
N PHE A 132 -3.35 -11.09 -5.25
CA PHE A 132 -3.79 -10.84 -6.61
C PHE A 132 -2.63 -11.00 -7.59
N ASN A 133 -2.93 -11.04 -8.88
CA ASN A 133 -1.90 -11.10 -9.92
C ASN A 133 -1.87 -9.78 -10.70
N LEU A 134 -0.67 -9.22 -10.87
CA LEU A 134 -0.39 -8.10 -11.78
C LEU A 134 0.73 -8.52 -12.75
N ALA A 135 0.45 -8.48 -14.04
CA ALA A 135 1.41 -8.86 -15.08
C ALA A 135 2.06 -10.24 -14.83
N GLY A 136 1.30 -11.23 -14.37
CA GLY A 136 1.78 -12.59 -14.08
C GLY A 136 2.51 -12.74 -12.74
N ILE A 137 2.64 -11.69 -11.95
CA ILE A 137 3.35 -11.69 -10.66
C ILE A 137 2.31 -11.77 -9.54
N LYS A 138 2.47 -12.72 -8.62
CA LYS A 138 1.62 -12.83 -7.45
C LYS A 138 2.02 -11.78 -6.41
N CYS A 139 1.08 -10.92 -6.07
CA CYS A 139 1.26 -9.79 -5.18
C CYS A 139 0.32 -9.86 -3.98
N GLY A 140 0.64 -9.13 -2.93
CA GLY A 140 -0.22 -8.89 -1.77
C GLY A 140 -0.32 -7.41 -1.44
N VAL A 141 -1.25 -7.08 -0.57
CA VAL A 141 -1.40 -5.73 -0.01
C VAL A 141 -1.55 -5.79 1.50
N ALA A 142 -0.93 -4.83 2.17
CA ALA A 142 -1.08 -4.53 3.59
C ALA A 142 -1.10 -3.00 3.74
N VAL A 143 -1.83 -2.45 4.70
CA VAL A 143 -2.02 -0.99 4.80
C VAL A 143 -1.44 -0.46 6.10
N CYS A 144 -0.44 0.42 5.99
CA CYS A 144 0.07 1.25 7.08
C CYS A 144 0.33 0.46 8.39
N TYR A 145 -0.61 0.49 9.32
CA TYR A 145 -0.49 -0.17 10.62
C TYR A 145 -0.34 -1.69 10.53
N ASP A 146 -0.85 -2.32 9.46
CA ASP A 146 -0.65 -3.74 9.17
C ASP A 146 0.83 -4.13 9.14
N LEU A 147 1.73 -3.21 8.76
CA LEU A 147 3.17 -3.40 8.73
C LEU A 147 3.75 -3.85 10.09
N ARG A 148 3.08 -3.52 11.20
CA ARG A 148 3.54 -3.90 12.55
C ARG A 148 3.27 -5.35 12.90
N PHE A 149 2.44 -6.04 12.13
CA PHE A 149 2.01 -7.40 12.40
C PHE A 149 2.75 -8.38 11.49
N PRO A 150 3.84 -9.01 11.98
CA PRO A 150 4.63 -9.96 11.19
C PRO A 150 3.79 -11.16 10.74
N GLU A 151 2.76 -11.53 11.50
CA GLU A 151 1.86 -12.64 11.21
C GLU A 151 1.11 -12.43 9.89
N LEU A 152 0.60 -11.22 9.64
CA LEU A 152 -0.07 -10.87 8.40
C LEU A 152 0.90 -10.94 7.22
N CYS A 153 2.06 -10.30 7.34
CA CYS A 153 3.07 -10.30 6.29
C CYS A 153 3.59 -11.71 6.00
N ARG A 154 3.83 -12.51 7.05
CA ARG A 154 4.24 -13.92 6.92
C ARG A 154 3.17 -14.76 6.24
N SER A 155 1.91 -14.59 6.58
CA SER A 155 0.80 -15.34 5.97
C SER A 155 0.67 -15.02 4.48
N LEU A 156 0.80 -13.75 4.10
CA LEU A 156 0.85 -13.34 2.70
C LEU A 156 2.05 -13.95 1.95
N ALA A 157 3.24 -13.93 2.57
CA ALA A 157 4.44 -14.52 1.96
C ALA A 157 4.31 -16.04 1.79
N LEU A 158 3.71 -16.73 2.76
CA LEU A 158 3.42 -18.17 2.69
C LEU A 158 2.42 -18.52 1.60
N SER A 159 1.53 -17.59 1.24
CA SER A 159 0.64 -17.78 0.10
C SER A 159 1.35 -17.61 -1.26
N GLY A 160 2.65 -17.32 -1.25
CA GLY A 160 3.52 -17.28 -2.43
C GLY A 160 3.60 -15.95 -3.15
N ILE A 161 3.30 -14.83 -2.48
CA ILE A 161 3.52 -13.50 -3.08
C ILE A 161 5.00 -13.25 -3.32
N GLN A 162 5.29 -12.46 -4.35
CA GLN A 162 6.63 -12.00 -4.69
C GLN A 162 6.84 -10.52 -4.34
N VAL A 163 5.75 -9.74 -4.34
CA VAL A 163 5.73 -8.31 -4.02
C VAL A 163 4.63 -8.04 -3.02
N LEU A 164 4.95 -7.29 -1.96
CA LEU A 164 3.98 -6.74 -1.02
C LEU A 164 3.91 -5.22 -1.22
N PHE A 165 2.73 -4.73 -1.57
CA PHE A 165 2.42 -3.31 -1.68
C PHE A 165 1.89 -2.77 -0.34
N ILE A 166 2.40 -1.62 0.08
CA ILE A 166 2.07 -1.01 1.38
C ILE A 166 1.70 0.46 1.21
N PRO A 167 0.42 0.77 0.94
CA PRO A 167 -0.10 2.13 1.12
C PRO A 167 -0.03 2.56 2.59
N ALA A 168 0.33 3.82 2.88
CA ALA A 168 0.43 4.33 4.23
C ALA A 168 0.17 5.84 4.34
N ALA A 169 -0.26 6.25 5.55
CA ALA A 169 -0.24 7.61 6.07
C ALA A 169 0.52 7.61 7.41
N TRP A 170 1.81 7.26 7.33
CA TRP A 170 2.66 7.02 8.50
C TRP A 170 3.28 8.32 9.02
N PRO A 171 3.13 8.66 10.33
CA PRO A 171 3.59 9.93 10.85
C PRO A 171 5.12 10.02 10.99
N LEU A 172 5.66 11.21 10.79
CA LEU A 172 7.09 11.51 10.86
C LEU A 172 7.72 11.12 12.21
N LYS A 173 6.99 11.30 13.31
CA LYS A 173 7.47 10.92 14.67
C LYS A 173 7.79 9.42 14.82
N ARG A 174 7.36 8.59 13.87
CA ARG A 174 7.63 7.16 13.84
C ARG A 174 8.41 6.73 12.59
N LEU A 175 9.10 7.65 11.93
CA LEU A 175 9.88 7.37 10.70
C LEU A 175 10.83 6.19 10.88
N ARG A 176 11.57 6.15 12.00
CA ARG A 176 12.52 5.06 12.25
C ARG A 176 11.86 3.69 12.31
N HIS A 177 10.63 3.61 12.84
CA HIS A 177 9.87 2.35 12.83
C HIS A 177 9.48 1.96 11.40
N TRP A 178 9.06 2.93 10.57
CA TRP A 178 8.71 2.72 9.17
C TRP A 178 9.87 2.08 8.41
N GLN A 179 11.03 2.71 8.45
CA GLN A 179 12.23 2.24 7.74
C GLN A 179 12.66 0.83 8.18
N ILE A 180 12.77 0.60 9.50
CA ILE A 180 13.20 -0.70 10.03
C ILE A 180 12.19 -1.81 9.69
N LEU A 181 10.89 -1.53 9.86
CA LEU A 181 9.87 -2.55 9.62
C LEU A 181 9.76 -2.92 8.15
N LEU A 182 9.87 -1.97 7.23
CA LEU A 182 9.87 -2.27 5.79
C LEU A 182 11.02 -3.22 5.42
N GLN A 183 12.25 -2.93 5.87
CA GLN A 183 13.40 -3.80 5.63
C GLN A 183 13.24 -5.17 6.30
N ALA A 184 12.76 -5.20 7.55
CA ALA A 184 12.50 -6.46 8.25
C ALA A 184 11.50 -7.34 7.49
N ARG A 185 10.39 -6.77 7.00
CA ARG A 185 9.39 -7.52 6.22
C ARG A 185 9.96 -8.04 4.89
N ALA A 186 10.84 -7.28 4.24
CA ALA A 186 11.52 -7.74 3.02
C ALA A 186 12.43 -8.94 3.31
N ILE A 187 13.32 -8.80 4.30
CA ILE A 187 14.35 -9.81 4.66
C ILE A 187 13.70 -11.10 5.15
N GLU A 188 12.86 -11.02 6.18
CA GLU A 188 12.29 -12.20 6.85
C GLU A 188 11.35 -13.01 5.95
N ASN A 189 10.74 -12.35 4.93
CA ASN A 189 9.80 -12.97 4.00
C ASN A 189 10.40 -13.20 2.61
N GLN A 190 11.61 -12.71 2.37
CA GLN A 190 12.31 -12.83 1.07
C GLN A 190 11.43 -12.38 -0.11
N ILE A 191 10.78 -11.21 0.05
CA ILE A 191 9.89 -10.60 -0.94
C ILE A 191 10.28 -9.14 -1.18
N PHE A 192 9.91 -8.61 -2.35
CA PHE A 192 9.99 -7.18 -2.58
C PHE A 192 8.94 -6.44 -1.75
N ILE A 193 9.31 -5.30 -1.21
CA ILE A 193 8.40 -4.34 -0.57
C ILE A 193 8.34 -3.09 -1.46
N ALA A 194 7.13 -2.71 -1.85
CA ALA A 194 6.85 -1.42 -2.48
C ALA A 194 5.92 -0.64 -1.55
N ALA A 195 6.44 0.40 -0.89
CA ALA A 195 5.74 1.13 0.15
C ALA A 195 5.55 2.60 -0.25
N CYS A 196 4.29 3.05 -0.29
CA CYS A 196 3.90 4.42 -0.60
C CYS A 196 3.33 5.08 0.64
N ASN A 197 4.05 6.05 1.18
CA ASN A 197 3.57 6.87 2.28
C ASN A 197 3.14 8.24 1.77
N ALA A 198 2.10 8.84 2.38
CA ALA A 198 1.70 10.19 2.07
C ALA A 198 2.70 11.23 2.61
N ALA A 199 2.77 12.37 1.94
CA ALA A 199 3.33 13.62 2.44
C ALA A 199 2.22 14.56 2.91
N GLY A 200 2.57 15.63 3.63
CA GLY A 200 1.61 16.62 4.15
C GLY A 200 1.30 16.45 5.63
N LEU A 201 0.08 16.82 6.01
CA LEU A 201 -0.40 16.79 7.41
C LEU A 201 -1.60 15.85 7.55
N ASP A 202 -1.71 15.17 8.69
CA ASP A 202 -2.91 14.44 9.08
C ASP A 202 -3.95 15.34 9.75
N GLY A 203 -5.13 14.79 10.09
CA GLY A 203 -6.21 15.52 10.75
C GLY A 203 -5.87 16.06 12.14
N SER A 204 -4.80 15.61 12.75
CA SER A 204 -4.28 16.12 14.02
C SER A 204 -3.12 17.11 13.84
N GLN A 205 -2.90 17.60 12.62
CA GLN A 205 -1.80 18.51 12.23
C GLN A 205 -0.39 17.90 12.44
N GLN A 206 -0.27 16.56 12.49
CA GLN A 206 1.01 15.91 12.54
C GLN A 206 1.54 15.70 11.11
N ARG A 207 2.84 15.95 10.91
CA ARG A 207 3.49 15.67 9.62
C ARG A 207 3.51 14.18 9.34
N LEU A 208 3.09 13.83 8.13
CA LEU A 208 3.31 12.51 7.55
C LEU A 208 4.76 12.40 7.10
N ALA A 209 5.31 11.20 7.19
CA ALA A 209 6.75 11.03 7.01
C ALA A 209 7.22 11.19 5.57
N GLY A 210 6.37 10.91 4.58
CA GLY A 210 6.88 10.61 3.26
C GLY A 210 7.74 9.35 3.31
N HIS A 211 8.98 9.41 2.85
CA HIS A 211 9.93 8.29 2.89
C HIS A 211 9.34 6.99 2.34
N SER A 212 8.60 7.13 1.23
CA SER A 212 8.21 5.98 0.41
C SER A 212 9.45 5.25 -0.06
N ALA A 213 9.39 3.92 -0.15
CA ALA A 213 10.57 3.13 -0.49
C ALA A 213 10.23 1.88 -1.30
N ILE A 214 11.20 1.41 -2.08
CA ILE A 214 11.21 0.09 -2.69
C ILE A 214 12.42 -0.65 -2.14
N ILE A 215 12.18 -1.85 -1.61
CA ILE A 215 13.18 -2.67 -0.92
C ILE A 215 13.18 -4.07 -1.55
N ASP A 216 14.37 -4.60 -1.77
CA ASP A 216 14.53 -5.94 -2.34
C ASP A 216 14.47 -7.05 -1.27
N PRO A 217 14.44 -8.33 -1.68
CA PRO A 217 14.37 -9.46 -0.74
C PRO A 217 15.61 -9.66 0.16
N TRP A 218 16.71 -8.97 -0.09
CA TRP A 218 17.89 -8.91 0.81
C TRP A 218 17.77 -7.79 1.85
N GLY A 219 16.77 -6.90 1.70
CA GLY A 219 16.60 -5.72 2.54
C GLY A 219 17.35 -4.50 2.03
N GLU A 220 17.92 -4.56 0.82
CA GLU A 220 18.55 -3.41 0.20
C GLU A 220 17.50 -2.40 -0.26
N ILE A 221 17.71 -1.14 0.08
CA ILE A 221 16.83 -0.04 -0.33
C ILE A 221 17.18 0.32 -1.78
N LEU A 222 16.35 -0.12 -2.72
CA LEU A 222 16.54 0.19 -4.14
C LEU A 222 16.30 1.67 -4.45
N THR A 223 15.34 2.28 -3.74
CA THR A 223 15.07 3.72 -3.79
C THR A 223 14.26 4.14 -2.57
N GLU A 224 14.51 5.34 -2.06
CA GLU A 224 13.76 5.98 -0.96
C GLU A 224 13.56 7.45 -1.28
N ALA A 225 12.39 7.99 -0.97
CA ALA A 225 12.09 9.41 -1.06
C ALA A 225 12.53 10.17 0.20
N ALA A 226 12.55 11.50 0.11
CA ALA A 226 12.50 12.39 1.25
C ALA A 226 11.03 12.60 1.72
N SER A 227 10.77 13.65 2.51
CA SER A 227 9.44 13.91 3.08
C SER A 227 8.44 14.53 2.11
N GLU A 228 8.92 15.14 1.02
CA GLU A 228 8.13 15.96 0.11
C GLU A 228 7.44 15.10 -0.98
N GLU A 229 6.45 15.71 -1.65
CA GLU A 229 5.81 15.10 -2.80
C GLU A 229 6.83 14.74 -3.89
N THR A 230 6.78 13.50 -4.36
CA THR A 230 7.66 13.01 -5.42
C THR A 230 7.15 11.71 -6.05
N ILE A 231 7.77 11.30 -7.14
CA ILE A 231 7.55 10.00 -7.79
C ILE A 231 8.85 9.19 -7.73
N LEU A 232 8.79 8.02 -7.10
CA LEU A 232 9.92 7.08 -7.09
C LEU A 232 9.73 6.03 -8.17
N TYR A 233 10.84 5.55 -8.70
CA TYR A 233 10.85 4.47 -9.68
C TYR A 233 11.90 3.43 -9.31
N SER A 234 11.56 2.16 -9.47
CA SER A 234 12.53 1.06 -9.48
C SER A 234 12.05 -0.11 -10.33
N SER A 235 13.00 -0.89 -10.80
CA SER A 235 12.75 -2.18 -11.44
C SER A 235 12.93 -3.29 -10.41
N LEU A 236 11.92 -4.14 -10.26
CA LEU A 236 11.95 -5.31 -9.39
C LEU A 236 12.47 -6.50 -10.20
N ASP A 237 13.69 -6.96 -9.92
CA ASP A 237 14.26 -8.16 -10.54
C ASP A 237 13.74 -9.41 -9.83
N LEU A 238 12.62 -9.93 -10.30
CA LEU A 238 11.99 -11.12 -9.74
C LEU A 238 12.78 -12.41 -9.98
N THR A 239 13.74 -12.41 -10.91
CA THR A 239 14.60 -13.57 -11.14
C THR A 239 15.64 -13.72 -10.04
N ALA A 240 16.15 -12.59 -9.52
CA ALA A 240 17.07 -12.59 -8.38
C ALA A 240 16.42 -13.16 -7.10
N GLN A 241 15.12 -12.95 -6.89
CA GLN A 241 14.38 -13.49 -5.74
C GLN A 241 14.46 -15.02 -5.64
N ALA A 242 14.38 -15.72 -6.76
CA ALA A 242 14.49 -17.19 -6.78
C ALA A 242 15.87 -17.66 -6.32
N GLY A 243 16.92 -16.93 -6.69
CA GLY A 243 18.31 -17.19 -6.23
C GLY A 243 18.45 -16.99 -4.72
N ILE A 244 17.85 -15.92 -4.17
CA ILE A 244 17.86 -15.61 -2.73
C ILE A 244 17.19 -16.73 -1.93
N LYS A 245 16.00 -17.16 -2.33
CA LYS A 245 15.27 -18.26 -1.68
C LYS A 245 16.04 -19.58 -1.70
N LYS A 246 16.80 -19.82 -2.77
CA LYS A 246 17.67 -21.01 -2.88
C LYS A 246 18.90 -20.91 -1.97
N ALA A 247 19.51 -19.73 -1.88
CA ALA A 247 20.71 -19.51 -1.07
C ALA A 247 20.42 -19.55 0.43
N LEU A 248 19.24 -19.07 0.84
CA LEU A 248 18.80 -19.03 2.25
C LEU A 248 17.38 -19.57 2.35
N ASN A 249 17.25 -20.85 2.73
CA ASN A 249 15.99 -21.60 2.63
C ASN A 249 15.08 -21.42 3.86
N VAL A 250 14.86 -20.17 4.29
CA VAL A 250 14.13 -19.80 5.51
C VAL A 250 12.75 -20.46 5.61
N PHE A 251 12.04 -20.58 4.48
CA PHE A 251 10.68 -21.13 4.50
C PHE A 251 10.65 -22.63 4.74
N HIS A 252 11.64 -23.37 4.25
CA HIS A 252 11.79 -24.81 4.47
C HIS A 252 12.19 -25.10 5.92
N ASP A 253 13.06 -24.27 6.50
CA ASP A 253 13.60 -24.46 7.84
C ASP A 253 12.62 -24.07 8.97
N ARG A 254 11.43 -23.54 8.59
CA ARG A 254 10.37 -23.23 9.54
C ARG A 254 9.89 -24.48 10.29
N ARG A 255 9.50 -24.28 11.54
CA ARG A 255 8.92 -25.32 12.38
C ARG A 255 7.48 -24.96 12.77
N PRO A 256 6.49 -25.05 11.83
CA PRO A 256 5.12 -24.56 12.02
C PRO A 256 4.42 -25.12 13.26
N GLN A 257 4.78 -26.35 13.65
CA GLN A 257 4.23 -27.01 14.84
C GLN A 257 4.55 -26.27 16.16
N LEU A 258 5.54 -25.37 16.15
CA LEU A 258 5.93 -24.55 17.32
C LEU A 258 5.30 -23.16 17.32
N TYR A 259 4.61 -22.77 16.22
CA TYR A 259 4.09 -21.41 16.00
C TYR A 259 2.58 -21.34 16.19
N ASN A 260 2.05 -22.12 17.13
CA ASN A 260 0.64 -22.05 17.45
C ASN A 260 0.39 -20.89 18.42
N PHE A 261 -0.10 -19.76 17.90
CA PHE A 261 -0.35 -18.54 18.67
C PHE A 261 -1.79 -18.44 19.22
N ASN A 262 -2.48 -19.58 19.40
CA ASN A 262 -3.73 -19.59 20.14
C ASN A 262 -3.42 -19.38 21.64
N ILE A 263 -3.08 -18.12 21.97
CA ILE A 263 -2.89 -17.66 23.36
C ILE A 263 -4.13 -16.87 23.77
#